data_73d893ad28460c88189f07a7d5c13a65
#
_entry.id   73d893ad28460c88189f07a7d5c13a65
#
_cell.length_a   1.000
_cell.length_b   1.000
_cell.length_c   1.000
_cell.angle_alpha   90.00
_cell.angle_beta   90.00
_cell.angle_gamma   90.00
#
_symmetry.space_group_name_H-M   'P 1'
#
loop_
_entity.id
_entity.type
_entity.pdbx_description
1 polymer ?
#
loop_
_entity_poly.entity_id
_entity_poly.type
_entity_poly.pdbx_seq_one_letter_code
_entity_poly.pdbx_strand_id
1 'polypeptide(L)'
;MEQFQIVNFYEFKQLVDVTPLPEVKERLKELMIETGVRGTIILAEEGYNASLCGTSDEMSAFLLAAAKILDTEFDPKVSLHNERPLRKIDVKIKPEIVTLKQPVDISLGAGTHVKPEQWNEIISDEETFVLDTRNDYEFKNGTFRGAVNPETEKFSDLPAYIAENLDPAKHKRVAMFCTGGIRCEKFAPYMKGLGFDEIYQLEGGILRYIETVPKEDSLWDGECFVFDERRTLTHDLVQGIEPDHSLRNPKRYNR
;
A
#
# COMPACT_ATOMS: atom_id res chain seq x y z
N MET A 1 19.85 -21.72 -2.52
CA MET A 1 20.07 -20.27 -2.71
C MET A 1 19.35 -19.59 -1.58
N GLU A 2 19.95 -18.58 -0.99
CA GLU A 2 19.34 -17.79 0.07
C GLU A 2 18.17 -17.00 -0.52
N GLN A 3 16.99 -17.07 0.09
CA GLN A 3 15.83 -16.28 -0.31
C GLN A 3 15.65 -15.10 0.63
N PHE A 4 15.35 -13.93 0.07
CA PHE A 4 15.02 -12.74 0.82
C PHE A 4 13.51 -12.60 0.93
N GLN A 5 13.05 -12.26 2.12
CA GLN A 5 11.69 -11.81 2.37
C GLN A 5 11.59 -10.32 2.10
N ILE A 6 10.59 -9.92 1.34
CA ILE A 6 10.17 -8.53 1.21
C ILE A 6 8.88 -8.39 2.00
N VAL A 7 8.94 -7.53 3.01
CA VAL A 7 7.89 -7.39 4.02
C VAL A 7 7.33 -5.98 3.99
N ASN A 8 6.01 -5.87 3.85
CA ASN A 8 5.30 -4.61 3.88
C ASN A 8 4.27 -4.62 5.00
N PHE A 9 4.26 -3.57 5.81
CA PHE A 9 3.27 -3.37 6.86
C PHE A 9 3.04 -1.89 7.13
N TYR A 10 1.88 -1.55 7.62
CA TYR A 10 1.52 -0.21 8.06
C TYR A 10 0.47 -0.29 9.17
N GLU A 11 0.37 0.78 9.94
CA GLU A 11 -0.71 0.96 10.89
C GLU A 11 -1.00 2.45 11.05
N PHE A 12 -2.29 2.80 11.05
CA PHE A 12 -2.75 4.11 11.48
C PHE A 12 -3.02 4.05 12.98
N LYS A 13 -2.13 4.66 13.76
CA LYS A 13 -2.24 4.77 15.23
C LYS A 13 -1.49 6.02 15.70
N GLN A 14 -1.96 6.61 16.78
CA GLN A 14 -1.29 7.75 17.40
C GLN A 14 0.07 7.29 17.97
N LEU A 15 1.18 7.79 17.42
CA LEU A 15 2.53 7.43 17.88
C LEU A 15 3.12 8.39 18.92
N VAL A 16 2.55 9.59 19.09
CA VAL A 16 3.14 10.68 19.90
C VAL A 16 2.93 10.54 21.40
N ASP A 17 2.07 9.65 21.86
CA ASP A 17 1.68 9.59 23.29
C ASP A 17 2.69 8.84 24.17
N VAL A 18 3.63 8.11 23.60
CA VAL A 18 4.53 7.22 24.36
C VAL A 18 6.01 7.58 24.21
N THR A 19 6.47 7.85 22.98
CA THR A 19 7.89 8.13 22.71
C THR A 19 8.01 9.14 21.56
N PRO A 20 8.88 10.17 21.68
CA PRO A 20 9.09 11.14 20.61
C PRO A 20 9.54 10.47 19.30
N LEU A 21 8.93 10.84 18.17
CA LEU A 21 9.26 10.26 16.85
C LEU A 21 10.75 10.25 16.50
N PRO A 22 11.57 11.28 16.86
CA PRO A 22 13.02 11.22 16.64
C PRO A 22 13.70 10.06 17.37
N GLU A 23 13.28 9.73 18.59
CA GLU A 23 13.82 8.60 19.35
C GLU A 23 13.39 7.27 18.72
N VAL A 24 12.11 7.11 18.36
CA VAL A 24 11.59 5.93 17.64
C VAL A 24 12.37 5.71 16.34
N LYS A 25 12.62 6.78 15.59
CA LYS A 25 13.40 6.76 14.35
C LYS A 25 14.81 6.19 14.57
N GLU A 26 15.56 6.72 15.54
CA GLU A 26 16.94 6.28 15.78
C GLU A 26 16.96 4.81 16.25
N ARG A 27 16.08 4.41 17.17
CA ARG A 27 15.96 3.02 17.62
C ARG A 27 15.66 2.05 16.48
N LEU A 28 14.71 2.38 15.58
CA LEU A 28 14.41 1.54 14.43
C LEU A 28 15.56 1.49 13.43
N LYS A 29 16.27 2.60 13.23
CA LYS A 29 17.44 2.64 12.34
C LYS A 29 18.60 1.80 12.87
N GLU A 30 18.91 1.89 14.15
CA GLU A 30 19.89 1.04 14.82
C GLU A 30 19.51 -0.43 14.69
N LEU A 31 18.25 -0.78 14.96
CA LEU A 31 17.74 -2.14 14.83
C LEU A 31 17.87 -2.68 13.39
N MET A 32 17.59 -1.86 12.36
CA MET A 32 17.82 -2.25 10.97
C MET A 32 19.29 -2.54 10.67
N ILE A 33 20.20 -1.77 11.25
CA ILE A 33 21.66 -1.98 11.11
C ILE A 33 22.08 -3.27 11.80
N GLU A 34 21.65 -3.49 13.04
CA GLU A 34 22.00 -4.66 13.85
C GLU A 34 21.51 -5.97 13.25
N THR A 35 20.27 -5.97 12.74
CA THR A 35 19.64 -7.15 12.14
C THR A 35 20.01 -7.39 10.67
N GLY A 36 20.61 -6.39 10.00
CA GLY A 36 20.93 -6.48 8.57
C GLY A 36 19.73 -6.19 7.64
N VAL A 37 18.54 -5.88 8.18
CA VAL A 37 17.34 -5.56 7.41
C VAL A 37 17.51 -4.23 6.67
N ARG A 38 17.04 -4.16 5.43
CA ARG A 38 17.11 -2.98 4.58
C ARG A 38 15.73 -2.56 4.09
N GLY A 39 15.59 -1.29 3.72
CA GLY A 39 14.35 -0.74 3.20
C GLY A 39 14.05 0.64 3.77
N THR A 40 12.78 0.99 3.74
CA THR A 40 12.30 2.30 4.21
C THR A 40 11.20 2.12 5.24
N ILE A 41 11.31 2.89 6.34
CA ILE A 41 10.25 3.08 7.32
C ILE A 41 9.87 4.57 7.31
N ILE A 42 8.60 4.87 7.19
CA ILE A 42 8.03 6.21 7.32
C ILE A 42 7.27 6.25 8.63
N LEU A 43 7.60 7.24 9.46
CA LEU A 43 6.94 7.55 10.71
C LEU A 43 6.22 8.88 10.59
N ALA A 44 5.02 8.98 11.14
CA ALA A 44 4.27 10.21 11.31
C ALA A 44 3.48 10.14 12.63
N GLU A 45 2.88 11.25 13.04
CA GLU A 45 1.99 11.25 14.21
C GLU A 45 0.81 10.27 14.03
N GLU A 46 0.34 10.11 12.78
CA GLU A 46 -0.77 9.24 12.41
C GLU A 46 -0.41 7.74 12.32
N GLY A 47 0.88 7.35 12.50
CA GLY A 47 1.29 5.95 12.42
C GLY A 47 2.62 5.69 11.74
N TYR A 48 2.73 4.51 11.14
CA TYR A 48 3.93 4.07 10.41
C TYR A 48 3.60 3.30 9.13
N ASN A 49 4.56 3.30 8.19
CA ASN A 49 4.49 2.55 6.94
C ASN A 49 5.88 2.05 6.58
N ALA A 50 6.03 0.76 6.37
CA ALA A 50 7.32 0.12 6.11
C ALA A 50 7.29 -0.79 4.88
N SER A 51 8.42 -0.76 4.14
CA SER A 51 8.77 -1.71 3.10
C SER A 51 10.20 -2.15 3.34
N LEU A 52 10.38 -3.40 3.73
CA LEU A 52 11.64 -3.94 4.24
C LEU A 52 12.04 -5.22 3.52
N CYS A 53 13.34 -5.53 3.53
CA CYS A 53 13.89 -6.74 2.95
C CYS A 53 15.00 -7.30 3.83
N GLY A 54 14.99 -8.61 4.03
CA GLY A 54 16.00 -9.36 4.78
C GLY A 54 15.87 -10.85 4.55
N THR A 55 16.83 -11.63 5.04
CA THR A 55 16.65 -13.08 5.17
C THR A 55 15.54 -13.39 6.17
N SER A 56 15.07 -14.62 6.23
CA SER A 56 14.03 -15.02 7.20
C SER A 56 14.46 -14.74 8.65
N ASP A 57 15.72 -15.02 8.99
CA ASP A 57 16.25 -14.83 10.34
C ASP A 57 16.40 -13.32 10.67
N GLU A 58 16.97 -12.53 9.73
CA GLU A 58 17.08 -11.08 9.86
C GLU A 58 15.72 -10.44 10.09
N MET A 59 14.72 -10.84 9.29
CA MET A 59 13.37 -10.28 9.34
C MET A 59 12.65 -10.68 10.63
N SER A 60 12.77 -11.93 11.06
CA SER A 60 12.17 -12.42 12.31
C SER A 60 12.74 -11.68 13.52
N ALA A 61 14.06 -11.50 13.58
CA ALA A 61 14.72 -10.75 14.66
C ALA A 61 14.27 -9.28 14.66
N PHE A 62 14.21 -8.66 13.47
CA PHE A 62 13.76 -7.28 13.32
C PHE A 62 12.30 -7.11 13.79
N LEU A 63 11.36 -7.90 13.27
CA LEU A 63 9.93 -7.76 13.59
C LEU A 63 9.66 -7.95 15.07
N LEU A 64 10.31 -8.94 15.72
CA LEU A 64 10.16 -9.18 17.16
C LEU A 64 10.59 -7.98 18.03
N ALA A 65 11.69 -7.31 17.65
CA ALA A 65 12.19 -6.15 18.38
C ALA A 65 11.42 -4.86 18.00
N ALA A 66 11.08 -4.67 16.73
CA ALA A 66 10.33 -3.52 16.25
C ALA A 66 8.90 -3.48 16.83
N ALA A 67 8.27 -4.65 17.04
CA ALA A 67 6.97 -4.76 17.69
C ALA A 67 6.95 -4.09 19.08
N LYS A 68 8.04 -4.24 19.84
CA LYS A 68 8.18 -3.61 21.16
C LYS A 68 8.45 -2.11 21.06
N ILE A 69 9.14 -1.65 20.01
CA ILE A 69 9.42 -0.22 19.79
C ILE A 69 8.16 0.53 19.40
N LEU A 70 7.34 -0.10 18.56
CA LEU A 70 6.11 0.48 18.00
C LEU A 70 4.86 0.13 18.81
N ASP A 71 4.99 -0.71 19.84
CA ASP A 71 3.88 -1.21 20.67
C ASP A 71 2.75 -1.78 19.79
N THR A 72 3.06 -2.81 19.00
CA THR A 72 2.14 -3.37 18.01
C THR A 72 2.36 -4.88 17.82
N GLU A 73 1.36 -5.54 17.25
CA GLU A 73 1.49 -6.85 16.64
C GLU A 73 1.44 -6.68 15.12
N PHE A 74 2.45 -7.17 14.41
CA PHE A 74 2.52 -7.06 12.96
C PHE A 74 1.71 -8.18 12.29
N ASP A 75 0.92 -7.79 11.27
CA ASP A 75 0.39 -8.69 10.24
C ASP A 75 1.05 -8.34 8.89
N PRO A 76 2.30 -8.79 8.67
CA PRO A 76 3.07 -8.37 7.53
C PRO A 76 2.66 -9.12 6.26
N LYS A 77 2.64 -8.41 5.14
CA LYS A 77 2.57 -9.01 3.80
C LYS A 77 3.97 -9.38 3.38
N VAL A 78 4.18 -10.66 3.07
CA VAL A 78 5.51 -11.22 2.76
C VAL A 78 5.52 -11.71 1.32
N SER A 79 6.51 -11.30 0.55
CA SER A 79 6.85 -11.90 -0.74
C SER A 79 8.32 -12.33 -0.75
N LEU A 80 8.67 -13.28 -1.61
CA LEU A 80 10.01 -13.85 -1.68
C LEU A 80 10.73 -13.40 -2.95
N HIS A 81 12.05 -13.24 -2.85
CA HIS A 81 12.91 -12.96 -4.00
C HIS A 81 14.32 -13.55 -3.80
N ASN A 82 14.99 -13.87 -4.90
CA ASN A 82 16.34 -14.47 -4.85
C ASN A 82 17.45 -13.43 -4.65
N GLU A 83 17.14 -12.15 -4.81
CA GLU A 83 18.05 -11.03 -4.58
C GLU A 83 17.43 -10.05 -3.60
N ARG A 84 18.25 -9.18 -3.00
CA ARG A 84 17.81 -8.14 -2.07
C ARG A 84 17.35 -6.88 -2.84
N PRO A 85 16.02 -6.67 -3.06
CA PRO A 85 15.52 -5.60 -3.93
C PRO A 85 15.46 -4.23 -3.24
N LEU A 86 15.76 -4.15 -1.95
CA LEU A 86 15.86 -2.92 -1.18
C LEU A 86 17.26 -2.84 -0.58
N ARG A 87 18.04 -1.80 -0.93
CA ARG A 87 19.46 -1.72 -0.56
C ARG A 87 19.77 -0.71 0.54
N LYS A 88 18.89 0.27 0.76
CA LYS A 88 19.11 1.37 1.71
C LYS A 88 18.51 1.05 3.06
N ILE A 89 19.07 1.63 4.11
CA ILE A 89 18.46 1.76 5.43
C ILE A 89 17.99 3.20 5.54
N ASP A 90 16.67 3.41 5.60
CA ASP A 90 16.09 4.75 5.55
C ASP A 90 14.86 4.85 6.46
N VAL A 91 14.99 5.52 7.59
CA VAL A 91 13.88 5.81 8.50
C VAL A 91 13.58 7.30 8.45
N LYS A 92 12.37 7.66 8.03
CA LYS A 92 11.94 9.04 7.78
C LYS A 92 10.79 9.44 8.69
N ILE A 93 10.87 10.64 9.23
CA ILE A 93 9.70 11.30 9.82
C ILE A 93 9.08 12.19 8.74
N LYS A 94 7.78 12.04 8.53
CA LYS A 94 7.00 12.82 7.57
C LYS A 94 5.69 13.30 8.21
N PRO A 95 5.02 14.31 7.64
CA PRO A 95 3.69 14.72 8.11
C PRO A 95 2.64 13.62 8.01
N GLU A 96 2.79 12.71 7.03
CA GLU A 96 1.83 11.64 6.72
C GLU A 96 2.57 10.35 6.34
N ILE A 97 2.07 9.20 6.76
CA ILE A 97 2.65 7.90 6.37
C ILE A 97 2.32 7.52 4.92
N VAL A 98 1.23 8.06 4.38
CA VAL A 98 0.87 8.08 2.97
C VAL A 98 0.28 9.46 2.64
N THR A 99 0.87 10.16 1.68
CA THR A 99 0.62 11.60 1.48
C THR A 99 -0.67 11.85 0.71
N LEU A 100 -1.72 12.29 1.41
CA LEU A 100 -3.01 12.70 0.82
C LEU A 100 -3.17 14.23 0.76
N LYS A 101 -2.56 14.95 1.71
CA LYS A 101 -2.66 16.42 1.86
C LYS A 101 -4.07 16.94 2.12
N GLN A 102 -4.90 16.12 2.72
CA GLN A 102 -6.24 16.48 3.18
C GLN A 102 -6.40 16.10 4.64
N PRO A 103 -7.15 16.86 5.42
CA PRO A 103 -7.55 16.42 6.74
C PRO A 103 -8.43 15.18 6.62
N VAL A 104 -8.14 14.17 7.42
CA VAL A 104 -8.89 12.91 7.45
C VAL A 104 -9.31 12.63 8.88
N ASP A 105 -10.60 12.47 9.10
CA ASP A 105 -11.13 11.98 10.36
C ASP A 105 -11.17 10.44 10.33
N ILE A 106 -10.13 9.82 10.88
CA ILE A 106 -9.99 8.36 10.94
C ILE A 106 -11.10 7.71 11.76
N SER A 107 -11.75 8.45 12.68
CA SER A 107 -12.85 7.93 13.49
C SER A 107 -14.10 7.55 12.67
N LEU A 108 -14.21 8.06 11.43
CA LEU A 108 -15.26 7.66 10.48
C LEU A 108 -15.10 6.22 9.97
N GLY A 109 -13.94 5.60 10.24
CA GLY A 109 -13.64 4.21 9.90
C GLY A 109 -13.34 3.97 8.42
N ALA A 110 -12.60 2.92 8.16
CA ALA A 110 -12.00 2.61 6.86
C ALA A 110 -12.97 1.99 5.81
N GLY A 111 -14.27 1.96 6.07
CA GLY A 111 -15.22 1.27 5.19
C GLY A 111 -15.23 -0.24 5.42
N THR A 112 -15.74 -0.98 4.45
CA THR A 112 -15.84 -2.44 4.52
C THR A 112 -14.63 -3.08 3.84
N HIS A 113 -13.83 -3.83 4.60
CA HIS A 113 -12.77 -4.66 4.04
C HIS A 113 -13.39 -5.89 3.38
N VAL A 114 -13.07 -6.09 2.10
CA VAL A 114 -13.55 -7.22 1.30
C VAL A 114 -12.38 -8.16 1.07
N LYS A 115 -12.56 -9.41 1.44
CA LYS A 115 -11.54 -10.45 1.21
C LYS A 115 -11.31 -10.67 -0.28
N PRO A 116 -10.09 -11.04 -0.70
CA PRO A 116 -9.78 -11.31 -2.11
C PRO A 116 -10.75 -12.26 -2.80
N GLU A 117 -11.19 -13.31 -2.11
CA GLU A 117 -12.10 -14.34 -2.66
C GLU A 117 -13.52 -13.81 -2.95
N GLN A 118 -13.91 -12.71 -2.31
CA GLN A 118 -15.20 -12.04 -2.48
C GLN A 118 -15.10 -10.80 -3.38
N TRP A 119 -13.88 -10.36 -3.69
CA TRP A 119 -13.65 -9.11 -4.42
C TRP A 119 -14.25 -9.09 -5.81
N ASN A 120 -14.15 -10.21 -6.54
CA ASN A 120 -14.71 -10.34 -7.89
C ASN A 120 -16.22 -10.09 -7.92
N GLU A 121 -16.95 -10.55 -6.92
CA GLU A 121 -18.40 -10.33 -6.80
C GLU A 121 -18.71 -8.82 -6.66
N ILE A 122 -17.98 -8.13 -5.79
CA ILE A 122 -18.17 -6.70 -5.56
C ILE A 122 -17.88 -5.86 -6.80
N ILE A 123 -16.77 -6.14 -7.51
CA ILE A 123 -16.37 -5.32 -8.66
C ILE A 123 -17.09 -5.69 -9.97
N SER A 124 -17.81 -6.81 -9.98
CA SER A 124 -18.63 -7.22 -11.13
C SER A 124 -20.06 -6.69 -11.05
N ASP A 125 -20.47 -6.12 -9.94
CA ASP A 125 -21.78 -5.49 -9.77
C ASP A 125 -21.81 -4.15 -10.54
N GLU A 126 -22.75 -4.01 -11.47
CA GLU A 126 -22.89 -2.83 -12.35
C GLU A 126 -23.19 -1.53 -11.57
N GLU A 127 -23.72 -1.63 -10.35
CA GLU A 127 -23.97 -0.48 -9.48
C GLU A 127 -22.73 -0.05 -8.68
N THR A 128 -21.64 -0.82 -8.73
CA THR A 128 -20.41 -0.54 -8.02
C THR A 128 -19.42 0.26 -8.86
N PHE A 129 -19.09 1.47 -8.43
CA PHE A 129 -18.02 2.26 -9.03
C PHE A 129 -16.67 1.73 -8.52
N VAL A 130 -15.86 1.15 -9.41
CA VAL A 130 -14.56 0.56 -9.07
C VAL A 130 -13.45 1.59 -9.32
N LEU A 131 -12.77 2.02 -8.26
CA LEU A 131 -11.76 3.07 -8.29
C LEU A 131 -10.36 2.52 -8.01
N ASP A 132 -9.45 2.68 -8.95
CA ASP A 132 -8.03 2.47 -8.70
C ASP A 132 -7.44 3.71 -8.01
N THR A 133 -7.04 3.60 -6.74
CA THR A 133 -6.48 4.73 -5.98
C THR A 133 -4.98 4.92 -6.20
N ARG A 134 -4.40 4.19 -7.16
CA ARG A 134 -2.98 4.30 -7.52
C ARG A 134 -2.75 5.44 -8.51
N ASN A 135 -1.49 5.71 -8.77
CA ASN A 135 -1.08 6.68 -9.78
C ASN A 135 -1.22 6.10 -11.20
N ASP A 136 -1.38 6.96 -12.20
CA ASP A 136 -1.55 6.59 -13.61
C ASP A 136 -0.50 5.60 -14.13
N TYR A 137 0.77 5.80 -13.78
CA TYR A 137 1.85 4.88 -14.19
C TYR A 137 1.73 3.48 -13.56
N GLU A 138 1.11 3.34 -12.39
CA GLU A 138 0.84 2.03 -11.77
C GLU A 138 -0.34 1.35 -12.45
N PHE A 139 -1.40 2.11 -12.77
CA PHE A 139 -2.58 1.63 -13.52
C PHE A 139 -2.18 1.06 -14.88
N LYS A 140 -1.31 1.74 -15.62
CA LYS A 140 -0.84 1.33 -16.95
C LYS A 140 -0.04 0.03 -16.97
N ASN A 141 0.49 -0.42 -15.84
CA ASN A 141 1.15 -1.73 -15.72
C ASN A 141 0.14 -2.86 -15.52
N GLY A 142 -1.02 -2.58 -14.96
CA GLY A 142 -2.09 -3.53 -14.73
C GLY A 142 -3.13 -2.96 -13.79
N THR A 143 -4.38 -3.44 -13.94
CA THR A 143 -5.52 -3.03 -13.12
C THR A 143 -6.61 -4.10 -13.12
N PHE A 144 -7.65 -3.94 -12.31
CA PHE A 144 -8.84 -4.78 -12.38
C PHE A 144 -9.74 -4.39 -13.56
N ARG A 145 -10.38 -5.40 -14.17
CA ARG A 145 -11.38 -5.16 -15.23
C ARG A 145 -12.48 -4.24 -14.73
N GLY A 146 -12.82 -3.24 -15.53
CA GLY A 146 -13.85 -2.25 -15.20
C GLY A 146 -13.41 -1.17 -14.22
N ALA A 147 -12.19 -1.21 -13.71
CA ALA A 147 -11.70 -0.15 -12.83
C ALA A 147 -11.46 1.16 -13.57
N VAL A 148 -11.84 2.24 -12.92
CA VAL A 148 -11.64 3.61 -13.41
C VAL A 148 -10.24 4.08 -13.04
N ASN A 149 -9.51 4.61 -14.04
CA ASN A 149 -8.25 5.33 -13.87
C ASN A 149 -8.52 6.82 -13.61
N PRO A 150 -8.20 7.37 -12.43
CA PRO A 150 -8.32 8.80 -12.20
C PRO A 150 -7.23 9.64 -12.90
N GLU A 151 -6.28 9.00 -13.60
CA GLU A 151 -5.17 9.63 -14.32
C GLU A 151 -4.33 10.58 -13.45
N THR A 152 -4.23 10.29 -12.15
CA THR A 152 -3.49 11.12 -11.19
C THR A 152 -1.99 10.79 -11.21
N GLU A 153 -1.14 11.81 -11.11
CA GLU A 153 0.31 11.62 -10.97
C GLU A 153 0.69 11.20 -9.54
N LYS A 154 -0.11 11.59 -8.55
CA LYS A 154 0.13 11.37 -7.13
C LYS A 154 -1.18 11.05 -6.41
N PHE A 155 -1.09 10.28 -5.35
CA PHE A 155 -2.24 9.99 -4.48
C PHE A 155 -2.90 11.27 -3.92
N SER A 156 -2.11 12.34 -3.67
CA SER A 156 -2.63 13.64 -3.22
C SER A 156 -3.46 14.40 -4.26
N ASP A 157 -3.53 13.93 -5.50
CA ASP A 157 -4.34 14.55 -6.54
C ASP A 157 -5.74 13.90 -6.62
N LEU A 158 -5.91 12.73 -6.01
CA LEU A 158 -7.17 11.97 -6.01
C LEU A 158 -8.36 12.74 -5.40
N PRO A 159 -8.22 13.53 -4.32
CA PRO A 159 -9.32 14.35 -3.80
C PRO A 159 -9.94 15.29 -4.84
N ALA A 160 -9.13 15.92 -5.69
CA ALA A 160 -9.62 16.79 -6.74
C ALA A 160 -10.43 16.00 -7.79
N TYR A 161 -9.92 14.83 -8.20
CA TYR A 161 -10.65 13.94 -9.10
C TYR A 161 -12.03 13.55 -8.55
N ILE A 162 -12.10 13.17 -7.26
CA ILE A 162 -13.39 12.81 -6.62
C ILE A 162 -14.36 13.98 -6.65
N ALA A 163 -13.91 15.18 -6.28
CA ALA A 163 -14.75 16.37 -6.23
C ALA A 163 -15.33 16.76 -7.61
N GLU A 164 -14.57 16.47 -8.68
CA GLU A 164 -14.98 16.79 -10.06
C GLU A 164 -15.86 15.71 -10.71
N ASN A 165 -15.67 14.44 -10.34
CA ASN A 165 -16.23 13.32 -11.10
C ASN A 165 -17.25 12.47 -10.33
N LEU A 166 -17.24 12.48 -8.99
CA LEU A 166 -18.12 11.64 -8.20
C LEU A 166 -19.11 12.46 -7.36
N ASP A 167 -20.35 11.96 -7.33
CA ASP A 167 -21.45 12.52 -6.55
C ASP A 167 -21.97 11.42 -5.61
N PRO A 168 -21.92 11.58 -4.28
CA PRO A 168 -22.36 10.54 -3.33
C PRO A 168 -23.85 10.19 -3.47
N ALA A 169 -24.68 11.08 -4.04
CA ALA A 169 -26.08 10.77 -4.32
C ALA A 169 -26.27 9.79 -5.49
N LYS A 170 -25.30 9.74 -6.42
CA LYS A 170 -25.33 8.89 -7.62
C LYS A 170 -24.44 7.66 -7.47
N HIS A 171 -23.22 7.85 -6.95
CA HIS A 171 -22.23 6.79 -6.77
C HIS A 171 -22.32 6.24 -5.34
N LYS A 172 -23.41 5.52 -5.06
CA LYS A 172 -23.69 5.04 -3.70
C LYS A 172 -22.70 3.97 -3.22
N ARG A 173 -22.22 3.14 -4.15
CA ARG A 173 -21.29 2.04 -3.88
C ARG A 173 -19.95 2.30 -4.55
N VAL A 174 -18.89 2.42 -3.79
CA VAL A 174 -17.52 2.65 -4.29
C VAL A 174 -16.61 1.56 -3.78
N ALA A 175 -16.02 0.78 -4.68
CA ALA A 175 -15.01 -0.22 -4.37
C ALA A 175 -13.62 0.30 -4.74
N MET A 176 -12.70 0.31 -3.78
CA MET A 176 -11.36 0.89 -3.94
C MET A 176 -10.28 -0.14 -3.70
N PHE A 177 -9.19 0.00 -4.44
CA PHE A 177 -8.01 -0.83 -4.23
C PHE A 177 -6.71 -0.04 -4.47
N CYS A 178 -5.62 -0.53 -3.88
CA CYS A 178 -4.26 -0.12 -4.20
C CYS A 178 -3.31 -1.31 -4.05
N THR A 179 -2.01 -1.11 -4.22
CA THR A 179 -1.01 -2.19 -4.18
C THR A 179 -1.06 -3.00 -2.89
N GLY A 180 -1.08 -2.35 -1.72
CA GLY A 180 -1.01 -3.01 -0.41
C GLY A 180 -2.08 -2.58 0.60
N GLY A 181 -3.07 -1.74 0.22
CA GLY A 181 -4.19 -1.32 1.07
C GLY A 181 -4.04 0.05 1.74
N ILE A 182 -2.84 0.55 2.01
CA ILE A 182 -2.61 1.76 2.81
C ILE A 182 -3.30 3.03 2.27
N ARG A 183 -3.35 3.20 0.93
CA ARG A 183 -4.03 4.35 0.32
C ARG A 183 -5.54 4.29 0.56
N CYS A 184 -6.12 3.11 0.40
CA CYS A 184 -7.54 2.89 0.63
C CYS A 184 -7.91 3.08 2.10
N GLU A 185 -7.07 2.58 3.03
CA GLU A 185 -7.27 2.75 4.47
C GLU A 185 -7.39 4.22 4.88
N LYS A 186 -6.57 5.10 4.29
CA LYS A 186 -6.65 6.55 4.53
C LYS A 186 -7.75 7.23 3.72
N PHE A 187 -8.05 6.72 2.52
CA PHE A 187 -8.97 7.39 1.61
C PHE A 187 -10.45 7.10 1.93
N ALA A 188 -10.76 5.94 2.51
CA ALA A 188 -12.13 5.59 2.87
C ALA A 188 -12.75 6.56 3.90
N PRO A 189 -12.11 6.87 5.04
CA PRO A 189 -12.65 7.89 5.94
C PRO A 189 -12.74 9.29 5.32
N TYR A 190 -11.84 9.66 4.41
CA TYR A 190 -11.96 10.89 3.64
C TYR A 190 -13.23 10.89 2.78
N MET A 191 -13.49 9.81 2.03
CA MET A 191 -14.71 9.64 1.22
C MET A 191 -15.99 9.68 2.06
N LYS A 192 -15.98 9.04 3.25
CA LYS A 192 -17.09 9.11 4.20
C LYS A 192 -17.36 10.54 4.65
N GLY A 193 -16.31 11.31 4.91
CA GLY A 193 -16.42 12.74 5.22
C GLY A 193 -17.06 13.57 4.10
N LEU A 194 -17.02 13.10 2.86
CA LEU A 194 -17.72 13.71 1.70
C LEU A 194 -19.15 13.20 1.52
N GLY A 195 -19.63 12.26 2.36
CA GLY A 195 -20.99 11.72 2.31
C GLY A 195 -21.15 10.44 1.49
N PHE A 196 -20.07 9.75 1.14
CA PHE A 196 -20.14 8.40 0.56
C PHE A 196 -20.36 7.37 1.67
N ASP A 197 -21.38 6.54 1.57
CA ASP A 197 -21.79 5.61 2.62
C ASP A 197 -21.24 4.18 2.40
N GLU A 198 -21.44 3.62 1.20
CA GLU A 198 -21.05 2.25 0.87
C GLU A 198 -19.66 2.23 0.24
N ILE A 199 -18.64 2.16 1.10
CA ILE A 199 -17.23 2.12 0.68
C ILE A 199 -16.66 0.75 0.98
N TYR A 200 -16.20 0.07 -0.06
CA TYR A 200 -15.51 -1.21 -0.02
C TYR A 200 -14.03 -1.01 -0.32
N GLN A 201 -13.16 -1.73 0.37
CA GLN A 201 -11.74 -1.77 0.04
C GLN A 201 -11.23 -3.20 0.01
N LEU A 202 -10.35 -3.49 -0.97
CA LEU A 202 -9.71 -4.78 -1.10
C LEU A 202 -8.74 -5.02 0.06
N GLU A 203 -9.07 -6.00 0.92
CA GLU A 203 -8.24 -6.38 2.05
C GLU A 203 -6.87 -6.86 1.58
N GLY A 204 -5.83 -6.22 2.09
CA GLY A 204 -4.46 -6.52 1.70
C GLY A 204 -4.05 -6.01 0.31
N GLY A 205 -4.96 -5.40 -0.45
CA GLY A 205 -4.71 -4.83 -1.76
C GLY A 205 -4.43 -5.87 -2.85
N ILE A 206 -3.92 -5.39 -3.99
CA ILE A 206 -3.63 -6.22 -5.17
C ILE A 206 -2.68 -7.38 -4.83
N LEU A 207 -1.66 -7.14 -4.02
CA LEU A 207 -0.67 -8.18 -3.67
C LEU A 207 -1.35 -9.37 -2.98
N ARG A 208 -2.27 -9.12 -2.05
CA ARG A 208 -3.01 -10.19 -1.38
C ARG A 208 -3.98 -10.89 -2.34
N TYR A 209 -4.60 -10.13 -3.26
CA TYR A 209 -5.51 -10.69 -4.24
C TYR A 209 -4.78 -11.68 -5.18
N ILE A 210 -3.66 -11.29 -5.78
CA ILE A 210 -2.91 -12.17 -6.69
C ILE A 210 -2.23 -13.35 -5.98
N GLU A 211 -1.99 -13.25 -4.66
CA GLU A 211 -1.52 -14.35 -3.83
C GLU A 211 -2.62 -15.38 -3.56
N THR A 212 -3.88 -14.94 -3.46
CA THR A 212 -5.00 -15.75 -2.94
C THR A 212 -5.92 -16.28 -4.04
N VAL A 213 -6.21 -15.44 -5.05
CA VAL A 213 -7.14 -15.78 -6.12
C VAL A 213 -6.41 -16.50 -7.25
N PRO A 214 -6.85 -17.71 -7.66
CA PRO A 214 -6.27 -18.43 -8.78
C PRO A 214 -6.29 -17.60 -10.07
N LYS A 215 -5.27 -17.74 -10.90
CA LYS A 215 -5.11 -16.95 -12.12
C LYS A 215 -6.29 -17.11 -13.10
N GLU A 216 -6.86 -18.28 -13.18
CA GLU A 216 -8.05 -18.59 -14.00
C GLU A 216 -9.31 -17.86 -13.56
N ASP A 217 -9.42 -17.53 -12.28
CA ASP A 217 -10.56 -16.83 -11.68
C ASP A 217 -10.30 -15.32 -11.53
N SER A 218 -9.09 -14.88 -11.87
CA SER A 218 -8.64 -13.50 -11.63
C SER A 218 -9.28 -12.49 -12.59
N LEU A 219 -9.77 -11.40 -12.04
CA LEU A 219 -10.17 -10.20 -12.79
C LEU A 219 -9.06 -9.15 -12.87
N TRP A 220 -7.85 -9.49 -12.38
CA TRP A 220 -6.66 -8.65 -12.53
C TRP A 220 -6.02 -8.85 -13.89
N ASP A 221 -5.83 -7.78 -14.64
CA ASP A 221 -5.14 -7.78 -15.94
C ASP A 221 -3.78 -7.04 -15.82
N GLY A 222 -2.71 -7.65 -16.32
CA GLY A 222 -1.36 -7.08 -16.33
C GLY A 222 -0.52 -7.44 -15.11
N GLU A 223 0.44 -6.56 -14.78
CA GLU A 223 1.42 -6.75 -13.70
C GLU A 223 1.20 -5.73 -12.58
N CYS A 224 1.44 -6.14 -11.33
CA CYS A 224 1.32 -5.25 -10.18
C CYS A 224 2.61 -4.44 -9.99
N PHE A 225 2.56 -3.12 -10.14
CA PHE A 225 3.68 -2.25 -9.84
C PHE A 225 4.02 -2.28 -8.34
N VAL A 226 5.33 -2.43 -8.04
CA VAL A 226 5.89 -2.39 -6.68
C VAL A 226 7.02 -1.37 -6.57
N PHE A 227 7.23 -0.85 -5.36
CA PHE A 227 8.16 0.27 -5.11
C PHE A 227 9.58 -0.19 -4.74
N ASP A 228 10.04 -1.31 -5.30
CA ASP A 228 11.40 -1.83 -5.13
C ASP A 228 12.06 -2.12 -6.49
N GLU A 229 13.25 -2.73 -6.49
CA GLU A 229 14.03 -2.99 -7.72
C GLU A 229 13.36 -4.02 -8.66
N ARG A 230 12.38 -4.80 -8.19
CA ARG A 230 11.59 -5.71 -9.03
C ARG A 230 10.65 -4.96 -9.98
N ARG A 231 10.20 -3.76 -9.60
CA ARG A 231 9.31 -2.84 -10.31
C ARG A 231 7.90 -3.35 -10.52
N THR A 232 7.73 -4.55 -11.06
CA THR A 232 6.43 -5.21 -11.25
C THR A 232 6.48 -6.65 -10.80
N LEU A 233 5.32 -7.17 -10.41
CA LEU A 233 5.10 -8.58 -10.11
C LEU A 233 3.99 -9.11 -11.00
N THR A 234 4.21 -10.31 -11.56
CA THR A 234 3.19 -11.07 -12.27
C THR A 234 2.17 -11.66 -11.30
N HIS A 235 1.14 -12.31 -11.83
CA HIS A 235 0.17 -13.04 -11.00
C HIS A 235 0.81 -14.18 -10.18
N ASP A 236 1.94 -14.71 -10.60
CA ASP A 236 2.71 -15.73 -9.86
C ASP A 236 3.66 -15.13 -8.81
N LEU A 237 3.53 -13.82 -8.52
CA LEU A 237 4.38 -13.04 -7.60
C LEU A 237 5.87 -13.06 -7.94
N VAL A 238 6.22 -13.41 -9.16
CA VAL A 238 7.59 -13.30 -9.67
C VAL A 238 7.82 -11.94 -10.34
N GLN A 239 9.08 -11.52 -10.43
CA GLN A 239 9.43 -10.28 -11.11
C GLN A 239 8.91 -10.30 -12.55
N GLY A 240 8.21 -9.25 -12.95
CA GLY A 240 7.66 -9.07 -14.27
C GLY A 240 8.70 -8.68 -15.31
N ILE A 241 8.23 -8.49 -16.55
CA ILE A 241 9.04 -7.94 -17.63
C ILE A 241 9.27 -6.46 -17.36
N GLU A 242 10.49 -5.95 -17.62
CA GLU A 242 10.79 -4.53 -17.39
C GLU A 242 9.73 -3.63 -18.06
N PRO A 243 9.01 -2.82 -17.28
CA PRO A 243 8.03 -1.90 -17.85
C PRO A 243 8.75 -0.89 -18.76
N ASP A 244 8.07 -0.44 -19.78
CA ASP A 244 8.54 0.63 -20.67
C ASP A 244 9.05 1.80 -19.81
N HIS A 245 10.31 2.18 -20.02
CA HIS A 245 10.96 3.27 -19.29
C HIS A 245 10.23 4.62 -19.43
N SER A 246 9.39 4.80 -20.45
CA SER A 246 8.57 5.99 -20.66
C SER A 246 7.48 6.17 -19.57
N LEU A 247 7.10 5.09 -18.89
CA LEU A 247 6.09 5.08 -17.82
C LEU A 247 6.67 5.41 -16.44
N ARG A 248 7.96 5.68 -16.32
CA ARG A 248 8.59 6.05 -15.05
C ARG A 248 8.25 7.48 -14.66
N ASN A 249 7.94 7.69 -13.39
CA ASN A 249 8.06 9.02 -12.80
C ASN A 249 9.57 9.32 -12.58
N PRO A 250 10.23 10.12 -13.46
CA PRO A 250 11.69 10.28 -13.47
C PRO A 250 12.22 10.98 -12.21
N LYS A 251 11.36 11.58 -11.40
CA LYS A 251 11.76 12.40 -10.23
C LYS A 251 12.07 11.59 -8.95
N ARG A 252 11.82 10.29 -8.90
CA ARG A 252 11.96 9.49 -7.67
C ARG A 252 13.24 8.65 -7.58
N TYR A 253 13.91 8.37 -8.69
CA TYR A 253 15.07 7.46 -8.73
C TYR A 253 16.44 8.13 -8.93
N ASN A 254 16.49 9.45 -9.09
CA ASN A 254 17.72 10.22 -9.27
C ASN A 254 18.12 11.01 -8.02
N ARG A 255 17.93 10.45 -6.81
CA ARG A 255 18.49 11.02 -5.58
C ARG A 255 19.17 9.98 -4.73
#